data_9575aa0042aeb2c81dc3a528b764d405
#
_entry.id   9575aa0042aeb2c81dc3a528b764d405
#
_cell.length_a   1.000
_cell.length_b   1.000
_cell.length_c   1.000
_cell.angle_alpha   90.00
_cell.angle_beta   90.00
_cell.angle_gamma   90.00
#
_symmetry.space_group_name_H-M   'P 1'
#
loop_
_entity.id
_entity.type
_entity.pdbx_description
1 polymer ?
#
loop_
_entity_poly.entity_id
_entity_poly.type
_entity_poly.pdbx_seq_one_letter_code
_entity_poly.pdbx_strand_id
1 'polypeptide(L)'
;MAVLLAALVALLSMGAGVGTWLLVRQPGPQRPQISAYSHGHLTRVGPYLYCNVLNLNDCQTPQTQGELPASEHYPVQLSVPDAISRAPWRLLQVYEDPANTTTTMFRPDTRLAVTIPSVDPQRGRLTGIVVQLLTLVVDDSQPNDITTVRAVPHAEWSVRLTF
;
A
#
# COMPACT_ATOMS: atom_id res chain seq x y z
N MET A 1 33.05 -21.05 -43.13
CA MET A 1 31.79 -21.43 -42.53
C MET A 1 31.81 -21.38 -40.99
N ALA A 2 32.76 -22.02 -40.30
CA ALA A 2 32.83 -22.01 -38.83
C ALA A 2 32.92 -20.62 -38.20
N VAL A 3 33.70 -19.69 -38.77
CA VAL A 3 33.85 -18.32 -38.26
C VAL A 3 32.55 -17.51 -38.37
N LEU A 4 31.79 -17.69 -39.47
CA LEU A 4 30.50 -17.03 -39.65
C LEU A 4 29.43 -17.56 -38.64
N LEU A 5 29.43 -18.86 -38.38
CA LEU A 5 28.56 -19.46 -37.36
C LEU A 5 28.89 -18.96 -35.95
N ALA A 6 30.18 -18.88 -35.60
CA ALA A 6 30.62 -18.37 -34.31
C ALA A 6 30.24 -16.90 -34.10
N ALA A 7 30.39 -16.07 -35.14
CA ALA A 7 29.99 -14.66 -35.09
C ALA A 7 28.46 -14.49 -34.91
N LEU A 8 27.66 -15.31 -35.58
CA LEU A 8 26.22 -15.30 -35.49
C LEU A 8 25.72 -15.70 -34.08
N VAL A 9 26.33 -16.74 -33.50
CA VAL A 9 26.02 -17.19 -32.11
C VAL A 9 26.41 -16.10 -31.12
N ALA A 10 27.55 -15.43 -31.29
CA ALA A 10 27.97 -14.35 -30.40
C ALA A 10 27.02 -13.15 -30.47
N LEU A 11 26.53 -12.79 -31.65
CA LEU A 11 25.58 -11.68 -31.83
C LEU A 11 24.19 -12.01 -31.19
N LEU A 12 23.72 -13.25 -31.36
CA LEU A 12 22.46 -13.70 -30.76
C LEU A 12 22.55 -13.75 -29.25
N SER A 13 23.66 -14.22 -28.67
CA SER A 13 23.85 -14.27 -27.23
C SER A 13 23.97 -12.87 -26.61
N MET A 14 24.66 -11.94 -27.27
CA MET A 14 24.68 -10.54 -26.85
C MET A 14 23.31 -9.87 -26.95
N GLY A 15 22.56 -10.10 -28.01
CA GLY A 15 21.21 -9.59 -28.19
C GLY A 15 20.25 -10.10 -27.12
N ALA A 16 20.31 -11.38 -26.79
CA ALA A 16 19.52 -11.99 -25.73
C ALA A 16 19.89 -11.45 -24.32
N GLY A 17 21.20 -11.26 -24.06
CA GLY A 17 21.70 -10.72 -22.81
C GLY A 17 21.26 -9.26 -22.57
N VAL A 18 21.40 -8.40 -23.59
CA VAL A 18 20.96 -7.00 -23.52
C VAL A 18 19.43 -6.91 -23.44
N GLY A 19 18.71 -7.73 -24.20
CA GLY A 19 17.24 -7.75 -24.16
C GLY A 19 16.69 -8.15 -22.78
N THR A 20 17.23 -9.20 -22.19
CA THR A 20 16.87 -9.61 -20.82
C THR A 20 17.23 -8.56 -19.79
N TRP A 21 18.39 -7.91 -19.91
CA TRP A 21 18.80 -6.85 -18.99
C TRP A 21 17.87 -5.63 -19.04
N LEU A 22 17.44 -5.23 -20.24
CA LEU A 22 16.48 -4.14 -20.44
C LEU A 22 15.08 -4.47 -19.88
N LEU A 23 14.64 -5.72 -20.01
CA LEU A 23 13.36 -6.19 -19.49
C LEU A 23 13.36 -6.30 -17.94
N VAL A 24 14.49 -6.65 -17.34
CA VAL A 24 14.64 -6.77 -15.89
C VAL A 24 14.93 -5.43 -15.22
N ARG A 25 15.40 -4.45 -15.98
CA ARG A 25 15.67 -3.11 -15.47
C ARG A 25 14.35 -2.41 -15.11
N GLN A 26 13.93 -2.60 -13.87
CA GLN A 26 12.70 -1.99 -13.37
C GLN A 26 12.82 -0.46 -13.40
N PRO A 27 11.88 0.23 -14.04
CA PRO A 27 11.89 1.69 -14.07
C PRO A 27 11.51 2.25 -12.69
N GLY A 28 12.49 2.79 -11.99
CA GLY A 28 12.31 3.60 -10.78
C GLY A 28 12.01 2.84 -9.49
N PRO A 29 12.05 3.52 -8.34
CA PRO A 29 11.73 2.95 -7.04
C PRO A 29 10.24 2.57 -7.00
N GLN A 30 9.96 1.28 -6.88
CA GLN A 30 8.59 0.80 -6.71
C GLN A 30 8.08 1.23 -5.34
N ARG A 31 6.96 1.96 -5.33
CA ARG A 31 6.28 2.32 -4.10
C ARG A 31 5.69 1.08 -3.43
N PRO A 32 5.63 1.07 -2.09
CA PRO A 32 5.05 -0.06 -1.37
C PRO A 32 3.59 -0.27 -1.79
N GLN A 33 3.21 -1.54 -1.93
CA GLN A 33 1.85 -1.97 -2.24
C GLN A 33 1.30 -2.75 -1.07
N ILE A 34 0.03 -2.53 -0.75
CA ILE A 34 -0.72 -3.40 0.15
C ILE A 34 -1.39 -4.53 -0.63
N SER A 35 -1.71 -5.62 0.06
CA SER A 35 -2.46 -6.75 -0.49
C SER A 35 -3.70 -7.00 0.34
N ALA A 36 -4.84 -7.15 -0.30
CA ALA A 36 -6.09 -7.53 0.32
C ALA A 36 -6.63 -8.79 -0.36
N TYR A 37 -7.02 -9.78 0.46
CA TYR A 37 -7.52 -11.07 -0.02
C TYR A 37 -8.85 -11.41 0.65
N SER A 38 -9.79 -11.94 -0.11
CA SER A 38 -11.03 -12.53 0.39
C SER A 38 -11.49 -13.65 -0.55
N HIS A 39 -11.77 -14.82 -0.02
CA HIS A 39 -12.43 -15.93 -0.73
C HIS A 39 -11.92 -16.18 -2.17
N GLY A 40 -10.62 -16.38 -2.35
CA GLY A 40 -10.00 -16.66 -3.65
C GLY A 40 -9.65 -15.43 -4.49
N HIS A 41 -10.06 -14.23 -4.10
CA HIS A 41 -9.73 -12.98 -4.77
C HIS A 41 -8.60 -12.25 -4.06
N LEU A 42 -7.56 -11.88 -4.82
CA LEU A 42 -6.41 -11.11 -4.32
C LEU A 42 -6.30 -9.81 -5.10
N THR A 43 -6.24 -8.69 -4.39
CA THR A 43 -5.98 -7.38 -4.95
C THR A 43 -4.70 -6.81 -4.36
N ARG A 44 -3.79 -6.29 -5.21
CA ARG A 44 -2.60 -5.54 -4.82
C ARG A 44 -2.77 -4.09 -5.25
N VAL A 45 -2.53 -3.17 -4.32
CA VAL A 45 -2.86 -1.76 -4.53
C VAL A 45 -1.66 -0.89 -4.19
N GLY A 46 -1.29 -0.03 -5.13
CA GLY A 46 -0.34 1.05 -4.92
C GLY A 46 -0.95 2.21 -4.11
N PRO A 47 -0.16 3.23 -3.78
CA PRO A 47 -0.65 4.34 -2.98
C PRO A 47 -1.71 5.17 -3.73
N TYR A 48 -2.74 5.58 -3.00
CA TYR A 48 -3.70 6.58 -3.42
C TYR A 48 -3.12 7.99 -3.32
N LEU A 49 -2.37 8.22 -2.23
CA LEU A 49 -1.61 9.44 -1.94
C LEU A 49 -0.24 9.04 -1.42
N TYR A 50 0.81 9.75 -1.84
CA TYR A 50 2.16 9.54 -1.34
C TYR A 50 2.93 10.86 -1.31
N CYS A 51 3.22 11.36 -0.10
CA CYS A 51 3.94 12.61 0.12
C CYS A 51 5.38 12.35 0.58
N ASN A 52 6.25 13.30 0.29
CA ASN A 52 7.60 13.31 0.83
C ASN A 52 7.55 13.59 2.33
N VAL A 53 8.18 12.72 3.14
CA VAL A 53 8.20 12.85 4.62
C VAL A 53 8.85 14.15 5.09
N LEU A 54 9.82 14.67 4.32
CA LEU A 54 10.54 15.92 4.64
C LEU A 54 9.80 17.17 4.14
N ASN A 55 8.85 17.00 3.22
CA ASN A 55 8.05 18.08 2.69
C ASN A 55 6.64 17.57 2.36
N LEU A 56 5.72 17.69 3.30
CA LEU A 56 4.35 17.20 3.17
C LEU A 56 3.51 17.95 2.12
N ASN A 57 4.04 19.03 1.52
CA ASN A 57 3.42 19.71 0.38
C ASN A 57 3.84 19.08 -0.97
N ASP A 58 4.89 18.27 -0.98
CA ASP A 58 5.35 17.53 -2.16
C ASP A 58 4.69 16.14 -2.17
N CYS A 59 3.49 16.08 -2.73
CA CYS A 59 2.66 14.91 -2.78
C CYS A 59 2.41 14.46 -4.23
N GLN A 60 2.41 13.15 -4.42
CA GLN A 60 1.91 12.53 -5.62
C GLN A 60 0.57 11.87 -5.31
N THR A 61 -0.41 12.11 -6.14
CA THR A 61 -1.77 11.62 -6.01
C THR A 61 -2.14 10.71 -7.19
N PRO A 62 -1.60 9.47 -7.25
CA PRO A 62 -1.96 8.54 -8.31
C PRO A 62 -3.44 8.18 -8.30
N GLN A 63 -4.11 8.37 -7.14
CA GLN A 63 -5.52 8.03 -6.89
C GLN A 63 -5.84 6.56 -7.18
N THR A 64 -4.83 5.68 -7.02
CA THR A 64 -5.00 4.24 -7.23
C THR A 64 -5.90 3.67 -6.14
N GLN A 65 -7.08 3.21 -6.50
CA GLN A 65 -7.98 2.49 -5.62
C GLN A 65 -8.10 1.05 -6.08
N GLY A 66 -7.94 0.10 -5.14
CA GLY A 66 -8.19 -1.31 -5.41
C GLY A 66 -9.66 -1.67 -5.27
N GLU A 67 -10.10 -2.66 -6.04
CA GLU A 67 -11.40 -3.30 -5.86
C GLU A 67 -11.19 -4.76 -5.46
N LEU A 68 -11.88 -5.19 -4.42
CA LEU A 68 -11.85 -6.54 -3.91
C LEU A 68 -13.27 -7.13 -3.88
N PRO A 69 -13.56 -8.13 -4.71
CA PRO A 69 -14.77 -8.92 -4.55
C PRO A 69 -14.75 -9.61 -3.19
N ALA A 70 -15.76 -9.37 -2.38
CA ALA A 70 -15.89 -9.89 -1.02
C ALA A 70 -17.19 -10.67 -0.86
N SER A 71 -17.25 -11.50 0.16
CA SER A 71 -18.46 -12.24 0.53
C SER A 71 -18.76 -11.98 1.99
N GLU A 72 -20.03 -11.93 2.36
CA GLU A 72 -20.46 -11.71 3.75
C GLU A 72 -19.97 -12.79 4.73
N HIS A 73 -19.69 -13.99 4.20
CA HIS A 73 -19.31 -15.15 5.02
C HIS A 73 -17.80 -15.29 5.22
N TYR A 74 -16.98 -14.57 4.47
CA TYR A 74 -15.51 -14.71 4.52
C TYR A 74 -14.85 -13.39 4.89
N PRO A 75 -13.89 -13.42 5.83
CA PRO A 75 -13.18 -12.22 6.23
C PRO A 75 -12.24 -11.73 5.14
N VAL A 76 -11.90 -10.46 5.21
CA VAL A 76 -10.81 -9.86 4.43
C VAL A 76 -9.50 -10.02 5.18
N GLN A 77 -8.47 -10.50 4.50
CA GLN A 77 -7.11 -10.55 4.99
C GLN A 77 -6.32 -9.41 4.35
N LEU A 78 -5.97 -8.41 5.14
CA LEU A 78 -5.11 -7.30 4.73
C LEU A 78 -3.67 -7.61 5.10
N SER A 79 -2.73 -7.39 4.16
CA SER A 79 -1.30 -7.47 4.41
C SER A 79 -0.61 -6.19 3.96
N VAL A 80 0.29 -5.69 4.80
CA VAL A 80 1.14 -4.52 4.52
C VAL A 80 2.61 -4.97 4.43
N PRO A 81 3.41 -4.40 3.52
CA PRO A 81 4.84 -4.71 3.42
C PRO A 81 5.63 -4.07 4.55
N ASP A 82 6.87 -4.53 4.76
CA ASP A 82 7.80 -4.00 5.75
C ASP A 82 7.99 -2.49 5.67
N ALA A 83 7.98 -1.94 4.45
CA ALA A 83 8.10 -0.50 4.24
C ALA A 83 6.97 0.32 4.91
N ILE A 84 5.81 -0.30 5.16
CA ILE A 84 4.70 0.32 5.90
C ILE A 84 4.79 -0.07 7.39
N SER A 85 5.00 -1.35 7.70
CA SER A 85 4.95 -1.84 9.08
C SER A 85 6.06 -1.32 9.99
N ARG A 86 7.22 -0.91 9.42
CA ARG A 86 8.36 -0.33 10.19
C ARG A 86 8.09 1.06 10.75
N ALA A 87 7.03 1.72 10.32
CA ALA A 87 6.59 3.00 10.86
C ALA A 87 5.21 2.86 11.51
N PRO A 88 4.77 3.83 12.32
CA PRO A 88 3.40 3.82 12.83
C PRO A 88 2.42 3.96 11.67
N TRP A 89 1.44 3.11 11.64
CA TRP A 89 0.39 3.13 10.62
C TRP A 89 -0.97 2.90 11.23
N ARG A 90 -2.01 3.33 10.53
CA ARG A 90 -3.38 3.13 10.96
C ARG A 90 -4.25 2.52 9.87
N LEU A 91 -5.21 1.76 10.31
CA LEU A 91 -6.22 1.10 9.50
C LEU A 91 -7.57 1.75 9.78
N LEU A 92 -8.21 2.29 8.73
CA LEU A 92 -9.61 2.69 8.78
C LEU A 92 -10.44 1.58 8.15
N GLN A 93 -11.49 1.18 8.83
CA GLN A 93 -12.50 0.24 8.35
C GLN A 93 -13.78 1.05 8.11
N VAL A 94 -14.16 1.20 6.86
CA VAL A 94 -15.33 1.96 6.42
C VAL A 94 -16.49 1.00 6.23
N TYR A 95 -17.60 1.29 6.88
CA TYR A 95 -18.82 0.48 6.81
C TYR A 95 -19.90 1.17 5.97
N GLU A 96 -21.03 0.47 5.69
CA GLU A 96 -22.16 1.03 4.93
C GLU A 96 -22.67 2.33 5.57
N ASP A 97 -22.76 2.37 6.90
CA ASP A 97 -22.98 3.60 7.63
C ASP A 97 -21.61 4.23 7.98
N PRO A 98 -21.27 5.39 7.39
CA PRO A 98 -20.01 6.08 7.67
C PRO A 98 -19.80 6.44 9.14
N ALA A 99 -20.87 6.59 9.93
CA ALA A 99 -20.81 6.84 11.38
C ALA A 99 -20.17 5.68 12.14
N ASN A 100 -20.22 4.47 11.58
CA ASN A 100 -19.64 3.26 12.16
C ASN A 100 -18.16 3.04 11.80
N THR A 101 -17.54 3.97 11.05
CA THR A 101 -16.13 3.88 10.66
C THR A 101 -15.24 3.74 11.88
N THR A 102 -14.35 2.76 11.85
CA THR A 102 -13.41 2.50 12.95
C THR A 102 -11.97 2.76 12.50
N THR A 103 -11.16 3.18 13.46
CA THR A 103 -9.73 3.44 13.24
C THR A 103 -8.91 2.67 14.26
N THR A 104 -7.97 1.87 13.79
CA THR A 104 -7.02 1.13 14.64
C THR A 104 -5.60 1.58 14.31
N MET A 105 -4.84 1.96 15.32
CA MET A 105 -3.44 2.37 15.18
C MET A 105 -2.51 1.20 15.54
N PHE A 106 -1.49 0.99 14.73
CA PHE A 106 -0.44 -0.01 14.92
C PHE A 106 0.90 0.69 15.14
N ARG A 107 1.63 0.19 16.14
CA ARG A 107 3.02 0.61 16.39
C ARG A 107 3.95 -0.01 15.36
N PRO A 108 5.13 0.59 15.14
CA PRO A 108 6.16 0.00 14.30
C PRO A 108 6.43 -1.48 14.65
N ASP A 109 6.65 -2.29 13.64
CA ASP A 109 7.05 -3.70 13.71
C ASP A 109 6.11 -4.63 14.49
N THR A 110 4.84 -4.21 14.73
CA THR A 110 3.89 -5.01 15.52
C THR A 110 2.94 -5.85 14.66
N ARG A 111 2.60 -5.42 13.46
CA ARG A 111 1.62 -6.09 12.59
C ARG A 111 1.97 -5.94 11.12
N LEU A 112 2.00 -7.08 10.42
CA LEU A 112 2.12 -7.19 8.97
C LEU A 112 0.80 -7.59 8.30
N ALA A 113 -0.11 -8.20 9.05
CA ALA A 113 -1.38 -8.66 8.54
C ALA A 113 -2.50 -8.48 9.57
N VAL A 114 -3.70 -8.21 9.07
CA VAL A 114 -4.91 -8.03 9.86
C VAL A 114 -6.06 -8.77 9.18
N THR A 115 -6.82 -9.55 9.95
CA THR A 115 -8.06 -10.17 9.49
C THR A 115 -9.23 -9.30 9.92
N ILE A 116 -10.08 -8.92 8.98
CA ILE A 116 -11.20 -8.00 9.17
C ILE A 116 -12.48 -8.72 8.77
N PRO A 117 -13.48 -8.85 9.65
CA PRO A 117 -14.79 -9.40 9.30
C PRO A 117 -15.43 -8.58 8.16
N SER A 118 -15.96 -9.24 7.14
CA SER A 118 -16.67 -8.57 6.04
C SER A 118 -18.01 -7.99 6.49
N VAL A 119 -18.61 -8.59 7.53
CA VAL A 119 -19.80 -8.08 8.21
C VAL A 119 -19.55 -8.06 9.72
N ASP A 120 -19.74 -6.92 10.33
CA ASP A 120 -19.69 -6.74 11.78
C ASP A 120 -21.12 -6.67 12.30
N PRO A 121 -21.48 -7.46 13.33
CA PRO A 121 -22.85 -7.51 13.86
C PRO A 121 -23.38 -6.16 14.39
N GLN A 122 -22.49 -5.25 14.78
CA GLN A 122 -22.85 -3.95 15.35
C GLN A 122 -22.68 -2.80 14.35
N ARG A 123 -21.80 -2.97 13.35
CA ARG A 123 -21.40 -1.90 12.42
C ARG A 123 -21.94 -2.10 11.01
N GLY A 124 -22.37 -3.31 10.66
CA GLY A 124 -22.87 -3.65 9.34
C GLY A 124 -21.75 -4.15 8.40
N ARG A 125 -22.00 -4.02 7.12
CA ARG A 125 -21.12 -4.52 6.05
C ARG A 125 -19.93 -3.57 5.85
N LEU A 126 -18.73 -4.15 5.73
CA LEU A 126 -17.49 -3.44 5.42
C LEU A 126 -17.48 -3.06 3.93
N THR A 127 -17.41 -1.78 3.61
CA THR A 127 -17.42 -1.26 2.23
C THR A 127 -16.06 -0.80 1.76
N GLY A 128 -15.14 -0.52 2.69
CA GLY A 128 -13.81 -0.04 2.36
C GLY A 128 -12.78 -0.23 3.46
N ILE A 129 -11.53 -0.27 3.02
CA ILE A 129 -10.35 -0.35 3.88
C ILE A 129 -9.39 0.74 3.43
N VAL A 130 -8.92 1.56 4.38
CA VAL A 130 -7.89 2.56 4.12
C VAL A 130 -6.71 2.34 5.06
N VAL A 131 -5.52 2.21 4.49
CA VAL A 131 -4.25 2.13 5.23
C VAL A 131 -3.56 3.47 5.11
N GLN A 132 -3.16 4.04 6.24
CA GLN A 132 -2.44 5.32 6.29
C GLN A 132 -1.12 5.14 7.02
N LEU A 133 -0.03 5.53 6.35
CA LEU A 133 1.29 5.58 6.92
C LEU A 133 1.51 6.95 7.55
N LEU A 134 1.95 6.96 8.82
CA LEU A 134 2.01 8.16 9.62
C LEU A 134 3.44 8.67 9.75
N THR A 135 3.59 9.99 9.79
CA THR A 135 4.82 10.67 10.22
C THR A 135 4.50 11.58 11.40
N LEU A 136 5.53 11.97 12.15
CA LEU A 136 5.41 12.87 13.27
C LEU A 136 5.78 14.28 12.82
N VAL A 137 4.89 15.22 13.07
CA VAL A 137 5.09 16.65 12.78
C VAL A 137 5.05 17.41 14.09
N VAL A 138 6.05 18.26 14.28
CA VAL A 138 6.07 19.23 15.40
C VAL A 138 5.17 20.40 15.01
N ASP A 139 4.25 20.78 15.86
CA ASP A 139 3.38 21.94 15.64
C ASP A 139 4.05 23.20 16.20
N ASP A 140 4.72 23.94 15.32
CA ASP A 140 5.41 25.20 15.67
C ASP A 140 4.45 26.39 15.91
N SER A 141 3.13 26.18 15.80
CA SER A 141 2.14 27.24 15.99
C SER A 141 2.01 27.71 17.45
N GLN A 142 2.60 27.00 18.39
CA GLN A 142 2.65 27.36 19.80
C GLN A 142 4.11 27.41 20.32
N PRO A 143 4.80 28.55 20.21
CA PRO A 143 6.23 28.66 20.51
C PRO A 143 6.63 28.41 21.98
N ASN A 144 5.66 28.26 22.88
CA ASN A 144 5.91 28.00 24.31
C ASN A 144 5.55 26.57 24.76
N ASP A 145 5.05 25.72 23.87
CA ASP A 145 4.71 24.31 24.19
C ASP A 145 5.42 23.36 23.24
N ILE A 146 6.59 22.89 23.66
CA ILE A 146 7.51 22.01 22.89
C ILE A 146 6.95 20.61 22.72
N THR A 147 5.69 20.32 23.09
CA THR A 147 5.18 18.97 23.26
C THR A 147 4.06 18.57 22.31
N THR A 148 3.61 19.39 21.40
CA THR A 148 2.57 18.98 20.47
C THR A 148 3.13 18.30 19.21
N VAL A 149 3.65 17.06 19.41
CA VAL A 149 3.95 16.17 18.28
C VAL A 149 2.67 15.50 17.81
N ARG A 150 2.30 15.75 16.57
CA ARG A 150 1.09 15.19 15.96
C ARG A 150 1.44 14.15 14.88
N ALA A 151 0.77 13.02 14.93
CA ALA A 151 0.88 12.01 13.88
C ALA A 151 -0.01 12.41 12.68
N VAL A 152 0.60 12.61 11.52
CA VAL A 152 -0.06 13.03 10.28
C VAL A 152 0.15 11.95 9.21
N PRO A 153 -0.88 11.57 8.44
CA PRO A 153 -0.70 10.66 7.32
C PRO A 153 0.09 11.34 6.20
N HIS A 154 1.13 10.66 5.71
CA HIS A 154 1.90 11.09 4.54
C HIS A 154 1.76 10.15 3.35
N ALA A 155 1.19 8.96 3.55
CA ALA A 155 0.85 8.06 2.47
C ALA A 155 -0.43 7.28 2.80
N GLU A 156 -1.21 6.98 1.76
CA GLU A 156 -2.51 6.34 1.89
C GLU A 156 -2.74 5.31 0.78
N TRP A 157 -3.34 4.17 1.14
CA TRP A 157 -3.80 3.11 0.23
C TRP A 157 -5.26 2.83 0.50
N SER A 158 -6.04 2.67 -0.56
CA SER A 158 -7.49 2.47 -0.47
C SER A 158 -7.92 1.22 -1.23
N VAL A 159 -8.74 0.40 -0.59
CA VAL A 159 -9.40 -0.77 -1.19
C VAL A 159 -10.90 -0.65 -0.97
N ARG A 160 -11.65 -0.73 -2.06
CA ARG A 160 -13.11 -0.80 -2.06
C ARG A 160 -13.54 -2.27 -2.09
N LEU A 161 -14.52 -2.63 -1.26
CA LEU A 161 -15.14 -3.94 -1.29
C LEU A 161 -16.41 -3.92 -2.14
N THR A 162 -16.60 -4.97 -2.95
CA THR A 162 -17.80 -5.19 -3.77
C THR A 162 -18.41 -6.53 -3.39
N PHE A 163 -19.74 -6.58 -3.19
CA PHE A 163 -20.50 -7.77 -2.77
C PHE A 163 -21.47 -8.20 -3.85
#